data_5522ba907146c2833c9f30e6ae9e0532
#
_entry.id   5522ba907146c2833c9f30e6ae9e0532
#
_cell.length_a   1.000
_cell.length_b   1.000
_cell.length_c   1.000
_cell.angle_alpha   90.00
_cell.angle_beta   90.00
_cell.angle_gamma   90.00
#
_symmetry.space_group_name_H-M   'P 1'
#
loop_
_entity.id
_entity.type
_entity.pdbx_description
1 polymer ?
#
loop_
_entity_poly.entity_id
_entity_poly.type
_entity_poly.pdbx_seq_one_letter_code
_entity_poly.pdbx_strand_id
1 'polypeptide(L)'
;MIPDSNQTPHRSRQKCASCGLVNTISDELCRRCGNPLAGNKSTEGRPDLKGPEETSTKKRGILKRLTWIVGATAIVLVIWYVSLMVSSDGLQPDQREQVQKAIAVLEQHGFNRETFIFKHLTVFRGTDNWWNGYIGHHEAYAATNFPFEVVTLYPEFFSVPIDDTERAAVLLHEAQHLMGSGEEAALGATWRSKRRLGWTLDRYKQTRLWYATEQLTKAQFPYMFKCGSDGQSDCF
;
A
#
# COMPACT_ATOMS: atom_id res chain seq x y z
N MET A 1 -65.07 47.81 -14.23
CA MET A 1 -64.05 48.02 -13.18
C MET A 1 -64.13 46.83 -12.24
N ILE A 2 -63.19 45.95 -12.34
CA ILE A 2 -63.07 44.76 -11.47
C ILE A 2 -61.81 45.02 -10.65
N PRO A 3 -61.82 44.97 -9.31
CA PRO A 3 -60.61 45.17 -8.51
C PRO A 3 -59.82 43.84 -8.46
N ASP A 4 -58.54 43.96 -8.79
CA ASP A 4 -57.55 42.92 -8.74
C ASP A 4 -57.14 42.71 -7.28
N SER A 5 -57.47 41.56 -6.70
CA SER A 5 -57.13 41.17 -5.33
C SER A 5 -56.34 39.86 -5.33
N ASN A 6 -55.04 39.95 -5.67
CA ASN A 6 -54.15 38.82 -5.48
C ASN A 6 -52.86 39.31 -4.79
N GLN A 7 -52.99 39.68 -3.52
CA GLN A 7 -51.81 39.85 -2.63
C GLN A 7 -51.69 38.55 -1.78
N THR A 8 -50.82 37.66 -2.22
CA THR A 8 -50.34 36.57 -1.37
C THR A 8 -49.51 37.12 -0.20
N PRO A 9 -49.86 36.78 1.06
CA PRO A 9 -49.12 37.29 2.21
C PRO A 9 -47.66 36.74 2.17
N HIS A 10 -46.69 37.65 2.10
CA HIS A 10 -45.31 37.32 2.32
C HIS A 10 -45.16 36.71 3.71
N ARG A 11 -45.05 35.38 3.79
CA ARG A 11 -44.74 34.66 5.03
C ARG A 11 -43.29 35.00 5.38
N SER A 12 -43.11 35.89 6.31
CA SER A 12 -41.79 36.23 6.86
C SER A 12 -41.13 34.97 7.46
N ARG A 13 -39.89 34.72 7.11
CA ARG A 13 -39.11 33.56 7.51
C ARG A 13 -37.94 33.98 8.39
N GLN A 14 -37.63 33.18 9.41
CA GLN A 14 -36.44 33.42 10.26
C GLN A 14 -35.55 32.18 10.31
N LYS A 15 -34.25 32.38 10.33
CA LYS A 15 -33.23 31.30 10.33
C LYS A 15 -32.77 31.01 11.75
N CYS A 16 -32.77 29.74 12.16
CA CYS A 16 -32.26 29.33 13.46
C CYS A 16 -30.75 29.52 13.52
N ALA A 17 -30.29 30.27 14.55
CA ALA A 17 -28.87 30.51 14.75
C ALA A 17 -28.03 29.25 15.08
N SER A 18 -28.67 28.24 15.68
CA SER A 18 -27.99 27.01 16.12
C SER A 18 -27.83 25.96 15.05
N CYS A 19 -28.85 25.79 14.16
CA CYS A 19 -28.82 24.69 13.17
C CYS A 19 -29.03 25.15 11.72
N GLY A 20 -29.25 26.44 11.51
CA GLY A 20 -29.43 27.05 10.19
C GLY A 20 -30.78 26.79 9.49
N LEU A 21 -31.72 26.04 10.12
CA LEU A 21 -33.02 25.76 9.52
C LEU A 21 -33.86 27.04 9.44
N VAL A 22 -34.54 27.23 8.30
CA VAL A 22 -35.47 28.30 8.10
C VAL A 22 -36.84 27.91 8.65
N ASN A 23 -37.34 28.67 9.63
CA ASN A 23 -38.64 28.52 10.31
C ASN A 23 -39.58 29.68 9.92
N THR A 24 -40.86 29.55 10.24
CA THR A 24 -41.82 30.67 10.13
C THR A 24 -41.59 31.66 11.29
N ILE A 25 -41.86 32.93 11.09
CA ILE A 25 -41.64 33.95 12.13
C ILE A 25 -42.53 33.76 13.36
N SER A 26 -43.59 32.98 13.20
CA SER A 26 -44.52 32.60 14.28
C SER A 26 -44.05 31.42 15.13
N ASP A 27 -42.98 30.71 14.71
CA ASP A 27 -42.43 29.61 15.49
C ASP A 27 -41.56 30.13 16.63
N GLU A 28 -41.87 29.76 17.86
CA GLU A 28 -41.09 30.13 19.03
C GLU A 28 -39.83 29.27 19.20
N LEU A 29 -39.90 28.00 18.75
CA LEU A 29 -38.83 27.02 18.83
C LEU A 29 -38.50 26.50 17.43
N CYS A 30 -37.24 26.25 17.19
CA CYS A 30 -36.79 25.63 15.94
C CYS A 30 -37.30 24.19 15.82
N ARG A 31 -38.00 23.88 14.72
CA ARG A 31 -38.60 22.56 14.45
C ARG A 31 -37.59 21.43 14.33
N ARG A 32 -36.30 21.77 14.15
CA ARG A 32 -35.24 20.76 14.00
C ARG A 32 -34.44 20.53 15.30
N CYS A 33 -34.05 21.56 16.01
CA CYS A 33 -33.17 21.46 17.17
C CYS A 33 -33.81 21.89 18.49
N GLY A 34 -35.07 22.38 18.48
CA GLY A 34 -35.79 22.80 19.67
C GLY A 34 -35.28 24.10 20.30
N ASN A 35 -34.28 24.77 19.71
CA ASN A 35 -33.74 26.01 20.26
C ASN A 35 -34.69 27.18 19.99
N PRO A 36 -34.78 28.15 20.95
CA PRO A 36 -35.61 29.33 20.78
C PRO A 36 -35.15 30.17 19.59
N LEU A 37 -36.11 30.67 18.82
CA LEU A 37 -35.88 31.55 17.65
C LEU A 37 -35.89 32.99 18.13
N ALA A 38 -34.87 33.79 17.74
CA ALA A 38 -34.71 35.18 18.12
C ALA A 38 -35.82 36.03 17.48
N GLY A 39 -36.95 36.19 18.17
CA GLY A 39 -38.09 36.98 17.69
C GLY A 39 -39.11 37.30 18.79
N ASN A 40 -39.12 36.59 19.91
CA ASN A 40 -40.05 36.87 21.00
C ASN A 40 -39.28 37.08 22.31
N LYS A 41 -39.10 38.35 22.67
CA LYS A 41 -38.68 38.76 24.03
C LYS A 41 -39.88 38.66 24.94
N SER A 42 -40.04 37.57 25.66
CA SER A 42 -40.75 37.53 26.92
C SER A 42 -39.72 37.25 28.03
N THR A 43 -39.44 38.35 28.73
CA THR A 43 -38.76 38.41 30.01
C THR A 43 -39.58 37.64 31.03
N GLU A 44 -39.02 36.52 31.57
CA GLU A 44 -39.22 36.15 32.96
C GLU A 44 -38.23 35.04 33.37
N GLY A 45 -37.68 35.22 34.57
CA GLY A 45 -36.55 34.59 35.12
C GLY A 45 -36.55 33.05 35.12
N ARG A 46 -35.42 32.50 34.72
CA ARG A 46 -35.09 31.11 34.91
C ARG A 46 -33.73 31.02 35.66
N PRO A 47 -33.66 30.27 36.76
CA PRO A 47 -32.44 30.14 37.52
C PRO A 47 -31.35 29.44 36.70
N ASP A 48 -30.09 29.84 36.97
CA ASP A 48 -28.85 29.27 36.42
C ASP A 48 -28.87 27.74 36.40
N LEU A 49 -29.14 27.17 35.26
CA LEU A 49 -28.76 25.81 34.95
C LEU A 49 -27.36 25.84 34.37
N LYS A 50 -26.38 25.42 35.16
CA LYS A 50 -25.02 25.08 34.74
C LYS A 50 -25.13 24.32 33.40
N GLY A 51 -24.53 24.90 32.37
CA GLY A 51 -24.43 24.29 31.08
C GLY A 51 -23.82 22.88 31.17
N PRO A 52 -24.30 21.91 30.39
CA PRO A 52 -23.70 20.59 30.38
C PRO A 52 -22.26 20.69 29.90
N GLU A 53 -21.37 20.13 30.72
CA GLU A 53 -19.97 19.87 30.39
C GLU A 53 -19.91 18.83 29.25
N GLU A 54 -20.20 19.29 28.01
CA GLU A 54 -20.27 18.49 26.79
C GLU A 54 -18.99 18.56 25.98
N THR A 55 -17.92 17.88 26.43
CA THR A 55 -16.83 17.62 25.48
C THR A 55 -16.06 16.31 25.74
N SER A 56 -16.27 15.62 26.87
CA SER A 56 -15.49 14.43 27.21
C SER A 56 -16.08 13.10 26.69
N THR A 57 -17.39 12.98 26.60
CA THR A 57 -18.04 11.71 26.23
C THR A 57 -18.00 11.39 24.74
N LYS A 58 -18.02 12.42 23.87
CA LYS A 58 -17.99 12.24 22.41
C LYS A 58 -16.63 11.75 21.91
N LYS A 59 -15.52 12.21 22.52
CA LYS A 59 -14.15 11.77 22.23
C LYS A 59 -13.90 10.31 22.64
N ARG A 60 -14.45 9.86 23.75
CA ARG A 60 -14.35 8.47 24.23
C ARG A 60 -15.05 7.47 23.30
N GLY A 61 -16.18 7.85 22.69
CA GLY A 61 -16.90 7.02 21.72
C GLY A 61 -16.15 6.83 20.41
N ILE A 62 -15.48 7.89 19.92
CA ILE A 62 -14.67 7.84 18.69
C ILE A 62 -13.42 6.98 18.92
N LEU A 63 -12.73 7.14 20.05
CA LEU A 63 -11.54 6.37 20.36
C LEU A 63 -11.85 4.86 20.48
N LYS A 64 -12.97 4.50 21.12
CA LYS A 64 -13.42 3.09 21.17
C LYS A 64 -13.72 2.53 19.78
N ARG A 65 -14.37 3.27 18.92
CA ARG A 65 -14.63 2.83 17.53
C ARG A 65 -13.34 2.65 16.75
N LEU A 66 -12.39 3.57 16.91
CA LEU A 66 -11.09 3.49 16.26
C LEU A 66 -10.30 2.25 16.72
N THR A 67 -10.28 1.98 18.03
CA THR A 67 -9.62 0.76 18.57
C THR A 67 -10.27 -0.52 18.06
N TRP A 68 -11.58 -0.57 17.92
CA TRP A 68 -12.28 -1.71 17.32
C TRP A 68 -11.95 -1.90 15.85
N ILE A 69 -11.89 -0.82 15.05
CA ILE A 69 -11.52 -0.87 13.64
C ILE A 69 -10.07 -1.36 13.51
N VAL A 70 -9.13 -0.79 14.26
CA VAL A 70 -7.72 -1.22 14.23
C VAL A 70 -7.59 -2.68 14.66
N GLY A 71 -8.30 -3.10 15.72
CA GLY A 71 -8.28 -4.48 16.17
C GLY A 71 -8.85 -5.46 15.13
N ALA A 72 -9.98 -5.13 14.52
CA ALA A 72 -10.59 -5.95 13.47
C ALA A 72 -9.67 -6.04 12.24
N THR A 73 -9.08 -4.93 11.81
CA THR A 73 -8.12 -4.91 10.70
C THR A 73 -6.90 -5.77 11.00
N ALA A 74 -6.34 -5.66 12.20
CA ALA A 74 -5.20 -6.49 12.63
C ALA A 74 -5.54 -7.99 12.59
N ILE A 75 -6.73 -8.38 13.07
CA ILE A 75 -7.19 -9.78 13.02
C ILE A 75 -7.31 -10.26 11.56
N VAL A 76 -7.89 -9.47 10.67
CA VAL A 76 -8.00 -9.82 9.25
C VAL A 76 -6.63 -10.00 8.61
N LEU A 77 -5.68 -9.11 8.88
CA LEU A 77 -4.31 -9.22 8.37
C LEU A 77 -3.59 -10.47 8.90
N VAL A 78 -3.76 -10.80 10.19
CA VAL A 78 -3.20 -12.03 10.77
C VAL A 78 -3.80 -13.28 10.13
N ILE A 79 -5.13 -13.32 9.95
CA ILE A 79 -5.79 -14.45 9.29
C ILE A 79 -5.28 -14.60 7.85
N TRP A 80 -5.13 -13.50 7.14
CA TRP A 80 -4.61 -13.51 5.77
C TRP A 80 -3.17 -14.03 5.75
N TYR A 81 -2.28 -13.48 6.59
CA TYR A 81 -0.91 -13.95 6.70
C TYR A 81 -0.83 -15.45 7.00
N VAL A 82 -1.58 -15.94 7.99
CA VAL A 82 -1.63 -17.35 8.34
C VAL A 82 -2.14 -18.19 7.15
N SER A 83 -3.13 -17.72 6.42
CA SER A 83 -3.66 -18.43 5.25
C SER A 83 -2.62 -18.58 4.13
N LEU A 84 -1.78 -17.56 3.90
CA LEU A 84 -0.66 -17.64 2.95
C LEU A 84 0.38 -18.68 3.41
N MET A 85 0.66 -18.71 4.72
CA MET A 85 1.63 -19.65 5.29
C MET A 85 1.15 -21.11 5.24
N VAL A 86 -0.12 -21.35 5.53
CA VAL A 86 -0.68 -22.72 5.55
C VAL A 86 -0.88 -23.28 4.14
N SER A 87 -1.12 -22.41 3.15
CA SER A 87 -1.36 -22.82 1.77
C SER A 87 -0.10 -22.99 0.92
N SER A 88 1.09 -22.78 1.48
CA SER A 88 2.37 -22.92 0.79
C SER A 88 3.38 -23.67 1.62
N ASP A 89 4.33 -24.37 0.98
CA ASP A 89 5.38 -25.14 1.64
C ASP A 89 6.63 -24.29 1.87
N GLY A 90 7.37 -24.61 2.94
CA GLY A 90 8.69 -24.03 3.18
C GLY A 90 9.73 -24.54 2.19
N LEU A 91 10.85 -23.81 2.09
CA LEU A 91 12.00 -24.24 1.29
C LEU A 91 12.57 -25.56 1.79
N GLN A 92 12.98 -26.43 0.86
CA GLN A 92 13.78 -27.60 1.16
C GLN A 92 15.17 -27.17 1.66
N PRO A 93 15.92 -28.05 2.38
CA PRO A 93 17.22 -27.69 2.95
C PRO A 93 18.24 -27.17 1.92
N ASP A 94 18.33 -27.83 0.75
CA ASP A 94 19.21 -27.44 -0.35
C ASP A 94 18.79 -26.10 -1.00
N GLN A 95 17.50 -25.87 -1.16
CA GLN A 95 16.96 -24.61 -1.62
C GLN A 95 17.28 -23.46 -0.65
N ARG A 96 17.14 -23.72 0.65
CA ARG A 96 17.46 -22.74 1.70
C ARG A 96 18.95 -22.37 1.67
N GLU A 97 19.84 -23.36 1.45
CA GLU A 97 21.27 -23.10 1.31
C GLU A 97 21.57 -22.19 0.11
N GLN A 98 20.95 -22.44 -1.05
CA GLN A 98 21.12 -21.60 -2.23
C GLN A 98 20.64 -20.16 -1.99
N VAL A 99 19.51 -19.98 -1.32
CA VAL A 99 19.01 -18.64 -0.95
C VAL A 99 19.98 -17.93 0.00
N GLN A 100 20.52 -18.63 1.00
CA GLN A 100 21.50 -18.08 1.92
C GLN A 100 22.80 -17.64 1.20
N LYS A 101 23.28 -18.41 0.23
CA LYS A 101 24.43 -18.06 -0.60
C LYS A 101 24.15 -16.79 -1.44
N ALA A 102 22.97 -16.71 -2.05
CA ALA A 102 22.58 -15.54 -2.81
C ALA A 102 22.47 -14.28 -1.92
N ILE A 103 21.93 -14.41 -0.71
CA ILE A 103 21.88 -13.32 0.28
C ILE A 103 23.32 -12.92 0.71
N ALA A 104 24.24 -13.87 0.87
CA ALA A 104 25.61 -13.58 1.20
C ALA A 104 26.32 -12.78 0.07
N VAL A 105 26.01 -13.07 -1.19
CA VAL A 105 26.50 -12.25 -2.33
C VAL A 105 26.00 -10.81 -2.21
N LEU A 106 24.72 -10.58 -1.91
CA LEU A 106 24.18 -9.22 -1.68
C LEU A 106 24.93 -8.50 -0.55
N GLU A 107 25.18 -9.20 0.55
CA GLU A 107 25.91 -8.65 1.70
C GLU A 107 27.35 -8.27 1.34
N GLN A 108 28.09 -9.14 0.65
CA GLN A 108 29.45 -8.90 0.19
C GLN A 108 29.55 -7.68 -0.74
N HIS A 109 28.52 -7.43 -1.52
CA HIS A 109 28.42 -6.29 -2.42
C HIS A 109 27.78 -5.05 -1.79
N GLY A 110 27.57 -5.07 -0.45
CA GLY A 110 27.14 -3.91 0.34
C GLY A 110 25.65 -3.55 0.18
N PHE A 111 24.80 -4.49 -0.23
CA PHE A 111 23.34 -4.33 -0.25
C PHE A 111 22.76 -4.58 1.16
N ASN A 112 23.20 -3.78 2.13
CA ASN A 112 22.92 -4.01 3.55
C ASN A 112 21.44 -3.92 3.91
N ARG A 113 20.68 -3.03 3.25
CA ARG A 113 19.25 -2.85 3.48
C ARG A 113 18.47 -4.07 3.00
N GLU A 114 18.74 -4.53 1.80
CA GLU A 114 18.12 -5.69 1.18
C GLU A 114 18.45 -6.97 1.97
N THR A 115 19.71 -7.11 2.35
CA THR A 115 20.18 -8.21 3.21
C THR A 115 19.48 -8.22 4.57
N PHE A 116 19.32 -7.06 5.20
CA PHE A 116 18.59 -6.95 6.46
C PHE A 116 17.12 -7.42 6.33
N ILE A 117 16.44 -6.98 5.27
CA ILE A 117 15.04 -7.38 4.99
C ILE A 117 14.96 -8.89 4.83
N PHE A 118 15.82 -9.50 4.03
CA PHE A 118 15.82 -10.94 3.80
C PHE A 118 16.17 -11.78 5.03
N LYS A 119 17.11 -11.32 5.85
CA LYS A 119 17.53 -12.06 7.04
C LYS A 119 16.56 -11.96 8.23
N HIS A 120 15.83 -10.84 8.35
CA HIS A 120 15.09 -10.54 9.56
C HIS A 120 13.58 -10.38 9.37
N LEU A 121 13.12 -10.05 8.18
CA LEU A 121 11.72 -9.73 7.94
C LEU A 121 11.04 -10.71 6.97
N THR A 122 11.80 -11.34 6.05
CA THR A 122 11.24 -12.12 4.96
C THR A 122 11.06 -13.59 5.33
N VAL A 123 9.92 -14.14 4.93
CA VAL A 123 9.67 -15.58 4.96
C VAL A 123 9.69 -16.11 3.52
N PHE A 124 10.62 -17.04 3.25
CA PHE A 124 10.71 -17.69 1.95
C PHE A 124 9.84 -18.95 1.88
N ARG A 125 9.13 -19.12 0.75
CA ARG A 125 8.26 -20.25 0.45
C ARG A 125 8.70 -20.89 -0.87
N GLY A 126 8.54 -22.23 -0.96
CA GLY A 126 8.96 -23.02 -2.13
C GLY A 126 7.82 -23.39 -3.07
N THR A 127 6.59 -23.15 -2.67
CA THR A 127 5.40 -23.41 -3.49
C THR A 127 4.45 -22.21 -3.42
N ASP A 128 3.59 -22.11 -4.42
CA ASP A 128 2.55 -21.07 -4.45
C ASP A 128 1.64 -21.16 -3.23
N ASN A 129 1.34 -20.01 -2.69
CA ASN A 129 0.17 -19.85 -1.84
C ASN A 129 -1.09 -19.65 -2.70
N TRP A 130 -2.27 -19.78 -2.08
CA TRP A 130 -3.57 -19.66 -2.77
C TRP A 130 -3.72 -18.33 -3.53
N TRP A 131 -3.12 -17.25 -3.03
CA TRP A 131 -3.20 -15.92 -3.64
C TRP A 131 -2.37 -15.84 -4.92
N ASN A 132 -1.13 -16.33 -4.90
CA ASN A 132 -0.28 -16.38 -6.09
C ASN A 132 -0.90 -17.27 -7.16
N GLY A 133 -1.45 -18.42 -6.79
CA GLY A 133 -2.19 -19.30 -7.70
C GLY A 133 -3.42 -18.62 -8.31
N TYR A 134 -4.11 -17.75 -7.57
CA TYR A 134 -5.25 -16.98 -8.08
C TYR A 134 -4.83 -15.88 -9.08
N ILE A 135 -3.73 -15.17 -8.82
CA ILE A 135 -3.24 -14.08 -9.69
C ILE A 135 -2.58 -14.63 -10.97
N GLY A 136 -2.00 -15.83 -10.91
CA GLY A 136 -1.38 -16.50 -12.05
C GLY A 136 -0.01 -15.91 -12.44
N HIS A 137 1.03 -16.28 -11.71
CA HIS A 137 2.42 -15.93 -12.03
C HIS A 137 3.09 -17.04 -12.84
N HIS A 138 2.78 -17.17 -14.12
CA HIS A 138 3.15 -18.34 -14.92
C HIS A 138 4.60 -18.38 -15.45
N GLU A 139 5.40 -17.34 -15.33
CA GLU A 139 6.79 -17.30 -15.86
C GLU A 139 7.76 -16.52 -14.95
N ALA A 140 7.49 -16.42 -13.66
CA ALA A 140 8.31 -15.68 -12.73
C ALA A 140 9.36 -16.57 -12.06
N TYR A 141 10.52 -16.02 -11.67
CA TYR A 141 11.50 -16.68 -10.82
C TYR A 141 11.10 -16.65 -9.35
N ALA A 142 10.40 -15.59 -8.95
CA ALA A 142 9.92 -15.38 -7.61
C ALA A 142 8.65 -14.51 -7.63
N ALA A 143 7.93 -14.47 -6.52
CA ALA A 143 6.78 -13.59 -6.31
C ALA A 143 6.76 -13.07 -4.87
N THR A 144 6.60 -11.76 -4.72
CA THR A 144 6.52 -11.11 -3.42
C THR A 144 5.08 -10.78 -3.04
N ASN A 145 4.66 -11.19 -1.84
CA ASN A 145 3.37 -10.84 -1.26
C ASN A 145 3.53 -9.66 -0.28
N PHE A 146 3.51 -8.45 -0.80
CA PHE A 146 3.47 -7.23 0.02
C PHE A 146 2.05 -7.04 0.60
N PRO A 147 1.85 -6.62 1.87
CA PRO A 147 2.85 -6.17 2.86
C PRO A 147 3.28 -7.27 3.86
N PHE A 148 3.22 -8.54 3.50
CA PHE A 148 3.46 -9.65 4.45
C PHE A 148 4.90 -10.15 4.46
N GLU A 149 5.80 -9.54 3.67
CA GLU A 149 7.20 -9.91 3.50
C GLU A 149 7.39 -11.41 3.21
N VAL A 150 6.44 -11.99 2.46
CA VAL A 150 6.51 -13.39 1.99
C VAL A 150 7.01 -13.39 0.56
N VAL A 151 8.09 -14.13 0.31
CA VAL A 151 8.66 -14.34 -1.02
C VAL A 151 8.54 -15.81 -1.40
N THR A 152 7.76 -16.10 -2.42
CA THR A 152 7.67 -17.43 -3.03
C THR A 152 8.75 -17.55 -4.09
N LEU A 153 9.58 -18.59 -4.01
CA LEU A 153 10.63 -18.91 -4.98
C LEU A 153 10.21 -20.10 -5.81
N TYR A 154 10.10 -19.91 -7.11
CA TYR A 154 9.68 -20.96 -8.04
C TYR A 154 10.84 -21.89 -8.43
N PRO A 155 10.57 -23.07 -9.00
CA PRO A 155 11.62 -23.98 -9.44
C PRO A 155 12.65 -23.35 -10.38
N GLU A 156 12.23 -22.36 -11.17
CA GLU A 156 13.07 -21.60 -12.10
C GLU A 156 14.16 -20.78 -11.37
N PHE A 157 13.89 -20.29 -10.16
CA PHE A 157 14.89 -19.62 -9.32
C PHE A 157 16.08 -20.52 -8.99
N PHE A 158 15.85 -21.80 -8.83
CA PHE A 158 16.87 -22.77 -8.47
C PHE A 158 17.58 -23.39 -9.68
N SER A 159 16.92 -23.41 -10.85
CA SER A 159 17.39 -24.16 -12.03
C SER A 159 17.92 -23.29 -13.16
N VAL A 160 17.45 -22.03 -13.30
CA VAL A 160 17.84 -21.17 -14.43
C VAL A 160 19.09 -20.33 -14.15
N PRO A 161 19.24 -19.65 -12.99
CA PRO A 161 20.45 -18.92 -12.65
C PRO A 161 21.66 -19.85 -12.59
N ILE A 162 22.73 -19.49 -13.28
CA ILE A 162 23.93 -20.34 -13.36
C ILE A 162 24.76 -20.34 -12.06
N ASP A 163 24.62 -19.29 -11.25
CA ASP A 163 25.34 -19.14 -9.98
C ASP A 163 24.60 -18.27 -8.97
N ASP A 164 25.22 -18.08 -7.80
CA ASP A 164 24.63 -17.31 -6.70
C ASP A 164 24.56 -15.81 -6.97
N THR A 165 25.35 -15.28 -7.91
CA THR A 165 25.27 -13.87 -8.33
C THR A 165 23.99 -13.62 -9.15
N GLU A 166 23.62 -14.53 -10.04
CA GLU A 166 22.35 -14.44 -10.76
C GLU A 166 21.15 -14.61 -9.82
N ARG A 167 21.23 -15.57 -8.87
CA ARG A 167 20.19 -15.68 -7.82
C ARG A 167 20.07 -14.41 -7.00
N ALA A 168 21.21 -13.80 -6.66
CA ALA A 168 21.22 -12.52 -5.96
C ALA A 168 20.61 -11.37 -6.78
N ALA A 169 20.73 -11.37 -8.11
CA ALA A 169 20.06 -10.40 -8.96
C ALA A 169 18.53 -10.56 -8.92
N VAL A 170 18.01 -11.79 -8.91
CA VAL A 170 16.57 -12.04 -8.70
C VAL A 170 16.14 -11.57 -7.32
N LEU A 171 16.87 -11.93 -6.26
CA LEU A 171 16.55 -11.46 -4.91
C LEU A 171 16.60 -9.93 -4.80
N LEU A 172 17.55 -9.27 -5.47
CA LEU A 172 17.64 -7.81 -5.47
C LEU A 172 16.38 -7.17 -6.09
N HIS A 173 15.81 -7.79 -7.11
CA HIS A 173 14.53 -7.38 -7.70
C HIS A 173 13.38 -7.56 -6.69
N GLU A 174 13.28 -8.71 -6.05
CA GLU A 174 12.25 -8.98 -5.03
C GLU A 174 12.36 -8.04 -3.81
N ALA A 175 13.59 -7.66 -3.44
CA ALA A 175 13.80 -6.69 -2.36
C ALA A 175 13.17 -5.33 -2.68
N GLN A 176 13.13 -4.91 -3.94
CA GLN A 176 12.46 -3.67 -4.33
C GLN A 176 10.94 -3.77 -4.11
N HIS A 177 10.34 -4.93 -4.40
CA HIS A 177 8.93 -5.18 -4.12
C HIS A 177 8.64 -5.17 -2.61
N LEU A 178 9.50 -5.79 -1.80
CA LEU A 178 9.41 -5.72 -0.33
C LEU A 178 9.53 -4.29 0.21
N MET A 179 10.18 -3.40 -0.53
CA MET A 179 10.26 -1.97 -0.21
C MET A 179 9.13 -1.14 -0.81
N GLY A 180 8.11 -1.78 -1.40
CA GLY A 180 6.92 -1.13 -1.95
C GLY A 180 7.08 -0.61 -3.39
N SER A 181 8.15 -1.00 -4.10
CA SER A 181 8.34 -0.61 -5.50
C SER A 181 7.46 -1.45 -6.44
N GLY A 182 6.91 -0.83 -7.46
CA GLY A 182 6.26 -1.55 -8.57
C GLY A 182 7.30 -2.19 -9.50
N GLU A 183 6.81 -3.03 -10.43
CA GLU A 183 7.62 -3.85 -11.34
C GLU A 183 8.67 -3.04 -12.12
N GLU A 184 8.26 -1.94 -12.74
CA GLU A 184 9.18 -1.08 -13.49
C GLU A 184 10.32 -0.54 -12.62
N ALA A 185 9.99 -0.04 -11.41
CA ALA A 185 10.98 0.52 -10.50
C ALA A 185 11.95 -0.56 -10.01
N ALA A 186 11.46 -1.77 -9.71
CA ALA A 186 12.26 -2.91 -9.29
C ALA A 186 13.23 -3.35 -10.40
N LEU A 187 12.73 -3.50 -11.63
CA LEU A 187 13.53 -3.86 -12.79
C LEU A 187 14.64 -2.83 -13.05
N GLY A 188 14.28 -1.54 -13.09
CA GLY A 188 15.24 -0.46 -13.32
C GLY A 188 16.28 -0.33 -12.21
N ALA A 189 15.93 -0.54 -10.94
CA ALA A 189 16.85 -0.52 -9.81
C ALA A 189 17.85 -1.69 -9.88
N THR A 190 17.35 -2.89 -10.17
CA THR A 190 18.19 -4.09 -10.34
C THR A 190 19.17 -3.92 -11.47
N TRP A 191 18.73 -3.45 -12.64
CA TRP A 191 19.61 -3.23 -13.80
C TRP A 191 20.69 -2.19 -13.52
N ARG A 192 20.39 -1.08 -12.90
CA ARG A 192 21.39 -0.06 -12.50
C ARG A 192 22.41 -0.60 -11.49
N SER A 193 22.01 -1.56 -10.68
CA SER A 193 22.85 -2.13 -9.62
C SER A 193 23.71 -3.31 -10.08
N LYS A 194 23.56 -3.80 -11.30
CA LYS A 194 24.16 -5.05 -11.79
C LYS A 194 25.70 -5.07 -11.70
N ARG A 195 26.38 -3.95 -12.05
CA ARG A 195 27.86 -3.88 -11.93
C ARG A 195 28.32 -3.94 -10.48
N ARG A 196 27.61 -3.24 -9.59
CA ARG A 196 27.89 -3.30 -8.15
C ARG A 196 27.70 -4.70 -7.61
N LEU A 197 26.72 -5.45 -8.10
CA LEU A 197 26.46 -6.84 -7.73
C LEU A 197 27.52 -7.81 -8.30
N GLY A 198 28.33 -7.39 -9.25
CA GLY A 198 29.22 -8.27 -10.02
C GLY A 198 28.49 -9.05 -11.12
N TRP A 199 27.23 -8.72 -11.39
CA TRP A 199 26.45 -9.27 -12.49
C TRP A 199 26.72 -8.45 -13.76
N THR A 200 27.74 -8.88 -14.55
CA THR A 200 28.30 -8.10 -15.64
C THR A 200 28.10 -8.76 -17.00
N LEU A 201 28.07 -7.93 -18.06
CA LEU A 201 27.89 -8.38 -19.44
C LEU A 201 28.91 -9.47 -19.84
N ASP A 202 30.20 -9.26 -19.49
CA ASP A 202 31.29 -10.17 -19.91
C ASP A 202 31.08 -11.59 -19.41
N ARG A 203 30.50 -11.74 -18.23
CA ARG A 203 30.27 -13.05 -17.59
C ARG A 203 28.91 -13.66 -17.89
N TYR A 204 27.85 -12.82 -18.02
CA TYR A 204 26.47 -13.31 -18.04
C TYR A 204 25.72 -13.06 -19.34
N LYS A 205 26.33 -12.45 -20.36
CA LYS A 205 25.69 -12.14 -21.64
C LYS A 205 24.94 -13.30 -22.28
N GLN A 206 25.42 -14.52 -22.09
CA GLN A 206 24.85 -15.72 -22.71
C GLN A 206 23.86 -16.46 -21.80
N THR A 207 23.61 -15.98 -20.57
CA THR A 207 22.67 -16.61 -19.67
C THR A 207 21.25 -16.24 -20.01
N ARG A 208 20.31 -17.14 -19.71
CA ARG A 208 18.88 -16.91 -19.94
C ARG A 208 18.36 -15.74 -19.09
N LEU A 209 18.81 -15.66 -17.83
CA LEU A 209 18.37 -14.61 -16.91
C LEU A 209 18.84 -13.23 -17.39
N TRP A 210 20.13 -13.11 -17.77
CA TRP A 210 20.63 -11.84 -18.30
C TRP A 210 19.84 -11.38 -19.52
N TYR A 211 19.69 -12.27 -20.52
CA TYR A 211 19.00 -11.95 -21.75
C TYR A 211 17.55 -11.49 -21.50
N ALA A 212 16.80 -12.26 -20.70
CA ALA A 212 15.41 -11.93 -20.38
C ALA A 212 15.30 -10.57 -19.68
N THR A 213 16.13 -10.34 -18.64
CA THR A 213 16.15 -9.07 -17.90
C THR A 213 16.57 -7.90 -18.78
N GLU A 214 17.56 -8.09 -19.67
CA GLU A 214 18.00 -7.06 -20.61
C GLU A 214 16.88 -6.65 -21.57
N GLN A 215 16.16 -7.63 -22.16
CA GLN A 215 15.06 -7.35 -23.09
C GLN A 215 13.92 -6.60 -22.40
N LEU A 216 13.52 -7.05 -21.21
CA LEU A 216 12.50 -6.36 -20.42
C LEU A 216 12.93 -4.93 -20.07
N THR A 217 14.20 -4.75 -19.65
CA THR A 217 14.72 -3.42 -19.30
C THR A 217 14.82 -2.52 -20.53
N LYS A 218 15.23 -3.04 -21.67
CA LYS A 218 15.24 -2.27 -22.94
C LYS A 218 13.84 -1.81 -23.36
N ALA A 219 12.85 -2.67 -23.20
CA ALA A 219 11.47 -2.34 -23.54
C ALA A 219 10.91 -1.23 -22.64
N GLN A 220 11.21 -1.27 -21.35
CA GLN A 220 10.70 -0.32 -20.35
C GLN A 220 11.53 0.98 -20.28
N PHE A 221 12.85 0.86 -20.39
CA PHE A 221 13.82 1.96 -20.22
C PHE A 221 14.80 2.05 -21.41
N PRO A 222 14.33 2.35 -22.61
CA PRO A 222 15.21 2.40 -23.79
C PRO A 222 16.34 3.44 -23.66
N TYR A 223 16.17 4.46 -22.83
CA TYR A 223 17.20 5.46 -22.59
C TYR A 223 18.43 4.91 -21.84
N MET A 224 18.28 3.82 -21.07
CA MET A 224 19.40 3.17 -20.38
C MET A 224 20.38 2.46 -21.32
N PHE A 225 20.03 2.32 -22.59
CA PHE A 225 20.82 1.65 -23.62
C PHE A 225 21.24 2.57 -24.76
N LYS A 226 21.30 3.89 -24.51
CA LYS A 226 21.70 4.89 -25.48
C LYS A 226 23.09 5.49 -25.18
N CYS A 227 23.97 4.69 -24.59
CA CYS A 227 25.35 5.10 -24.26
C CYS A 227 26.37 4.47 -25.21
N GLY A 228 27.63 4.78 -25.00
CA GLY A 228 28.73 4.35 -25.86
C GLY A 228 28.89 5.24 -27.11
N SER A 229 29.93 4.99 -27.86
CA SER A 229 30.24 5.74 -29.10
C SER A 229 29.25 5.48 -30.22
N ASP A 230 28.54 4.36 -30.16
CA ASP A 230 27.50 3.94 -31.12
C ASP A 230 26.08 4.39 -30.70
N GLY A 231 25.91 4.93 -29.49
CA GLY A 231 24.61 5.32 -28.92
C GLY A 231 23.66 4.15 -28.71
N GLN A 232 24.16 2.91 -28.65
CA GLN A 232 23.39 1.68 -28.51
C GLN A 232 23.88 0.78 -27.36
N SER A 233 24.84 1.24 -26.60
CA SER A 233 25.43 0.50 -25.48
C SER A 233 24.69 0.79 -24.16
N ASP A 234 24.75 -0.18 -23.24
CA ASP A 234 24.25 -0.07 -21.88
C ASP A 234 24.98 1.02 -21.09
N CYS A 235 24.24 1.85 -20.38
CA CYS A 235 24.74 2.99 -19.62
C CYS A 235 25.25 2.62 -18.20
N PHE A 236 24.96 1.42 -17.69
CA PHE A 236 25.17 1.02 -16.28
C PHE A 236 26.05 -0.20 -16.13
#